data_510a9641e1a921cb955642f442a6bdd5
#
_entry.id   510a9641e1a921cb955642f442a6bdd5
#
_cell.length_a   1.000
_cell.length_b   1.000
_cell.length_c   1.000
_cell.angle_alpha   90.00
_cell.angle_beta   90.00
_cell.angle_gamma   90.00
#
_symmetry.space_group_name_H-M   'P 1'
#
loop_
_entity.id
_entity.type
_entity.pdbx_description
1 polymer ?
#
loop_
_entity_poly.entity_id
_entity_poly.type
_entity_poly.pdbx_seq_one_letter_code
_entity_poly.pdbx_strand_id
1 'polypeptide(L)'
;MDKVPNRSNWSFDVCSQDLSLDKLMEYYIKDTLIRTQKMFKYSDLPKTIPQEQLELLLQRNGYAVITKVNGELYAFYGGLGGEPNEYYLPTIATVANPALKFSKSMVIDKECVVIKNDVMFMGLMPLIESTSYLLAQADISFKYALINGRMKAIVTAPNDETKASLDEMFKQIEKGSSLKVVVDDDLMNELKVSPYGSNDNGIDIIELKQYIIGSFYQKLGIQSNFNMKREALNSAESALNDDILYPLIDEMLEERQKGVEKINELYGTNISVELSSVWKQLRDQEEQAVNNEDKENKKDEVIQDN
;
A
#
# COMPACT_ATOMS: atom_id res chain seq x y z
N MET A 1 -23.48 -21.70 -6.38
CA MET A 1 -23.96 -20.39 -6.87
C MET A 1 -23.63 -19.39 -5.78
N ASP A 2 -22.39 -18.95 -5.72
CA ASP A 2 -21.92 -18.00 -4.72
C ASP A 2 -22.29 -16.59 -5.17
N LYS A 3 -22.98 -15.86 -4.30
CA LYS A 3 -23.44 -14.50 -4.57
C LYS A 3 -22.23 -13.57 -4.69
N VAL A 4 -22.03 -12.99 -5.87
CA VAL A 4 -21.15 -11.84 -6.07
C VAL A 4 -21.60 -10.73 -5.09
N PRO A 5 -20.73 -10.19 -4.24
CA PRO A 5 -21.11 -9.15 -3.29
C PRO A 5 -21.57 -7.91 -4.05
N ASN A 6 -22.78 -7.46 -3.72
CA ASN A 6 -23.41 -6.30 -4.31
C ASN A 6 -22.63 -5.04 -3.90
N ARG A 7 -22.18 -4.25 -4.88
CA ARG A 7 -21.40 -3.00 -4.68
C ARG A 7 -22.16 -1.88 -3.94
N SER A 8 -23.42 -2.07 -3.59
CA SER A 8 -24.26 -1.04 -2.96
C SER A 8 -24.16 -0.95 -1.42
N ASN A 9 -23.38 -1.83 -0.76
CA ASN A 9 -23.22 -1.79 0.70
C ASN A 9 -21.90 -1.16 1.15
N TRP A 10 -21.45 -0.09 0.48
CA TRP A 10 -20.32 0.72 0.94
C TRP A 10 -20.80 1.80 1.93
N SER A 11 -21.52 1.42 2.98
CA SER A 11 -21.71 2.32 4.11
C SER A 11 -20.44 2.32 4.95
N PHE A 12 -19.72 3.43 4.91
CA PHE A 12 -18.63 3.69 5.85
C PHE A 12 -19.23 3.89 7.25
N ASP A 13 -19.41 2.82 7.98
CA ASP A 13 -19.65 2.90 9.42
C ASP A 13 -18.29 3.10 10.13
N VAL A 14 -17.71 4.29 9.94
CA VAL A 14 -16.44 4.70 10.57
C VAL A 14 -16.60 4.90 12.08
N CYS A 15 -17.82 4.85 12.61
CA CYS A 15 -18.12 5.11 14.01
C CYS A 15 -18.29 3.87 14.90
N SER A 16 -18.13 2.65 14.42
CA SER A 16 -18.21 1.49 15.31
C SER A 16 -16.83 1.20 15.93
N GLN A 17 -16.80 1.11 17.23
CA GLN A 17 -15.69 1.02 18.17
C GLN A 17 -14.76 -0.21 18.00
N ASP A 18 -14.94 -1.04 16.99
CA ASP A 18 -14.10 -2.20 16.71
C ASP A 18 -13.13 -1.91 15.55
N LEU A 19 -11.96 -1.38 15.90
CA LEU A 19 -10.78 -1.41 15.05
C LEU A 19 -10.26 -2.87 14.98
N SER A 20 -10.99 -3.72 14.24
CA SER A 20 -10.48 -5.06 13.96
C SER A 20 -9.32 -4.98 12.99
N LEU A 21 -8.36 -5.89 13.12
CA LEU A 21 -7.21 -5.99 12.22
C LEU A 21 -7.62 -5.98 10.74
N ASP A 22 -8.65 -6.77 10.42
CA ASP A 22 -9.14 -6.91 9.03
C ASP A 22 -9.68 -5.60 8.47
N LYS A 23 -10.43 -4.83 9.25
CA LYS A 23 -10.96 -3.52 8.82
C LYS A 23 -9.86 -2.49 8.60
N LEU A 24 -8.86 -2.46 9.49
CA LEU A 24 -7.69 -1.58 9.33
C LEU A 24 -6.86 -1.99 8.12
N MET A 25 -6.62 -3.28 7.95
CA MET A 25 -5.91 -3.80 6.79
C MET A 25 -6.63 -3.46 5.49
N GLU A 26 -7.96 -3.67 5.41
CA GLU A 26 -8.78 -3.29 4.26
C GLU A 26 -8.71 -1.78 3.97
N TYR A 27 -8.73 -0.95 5.01
CA TYR A 27 -8.56 0.50 4.88
C TYR A 27 -7.21 0.85 4.24
N TYR A 28 -6.09 0.30 4.76
CA TYR A 28 -4.77 0.58 4.24
C TYR A 28 -4.56 0.06 2.81
N ILE A 29 -5.12 -1.11 2.47
CA ILE A 29 -5.11 -1.63 1.09
C ILE A 29 -5.79 -0.64 0.14
N LYS A 30 -6.98 -0.17 0.50
CA LYS A 30 -7.73 0.79 -0.33
C LYS A 30 -7.02 2.13 -0.44
N ASP A 31 -6.53 2.69 0.67
CA ASP A 31 -5.79 3.96 0.67
C ASP A 31 -4.54 3.88 -0.20
N THR A 32 -3.78 2.79 -0.10
CA THR A 32 -2.57 2.59 -0.91
C THR A 32 -2.91 2.45 -2.38
N LEU A 33 -3.93 1.65 -2.75
CA LEU A 33 -4.37 1.52 -4.15
C LEU A 33 -4.84 2.85 -4.74
N ILE A 34 -5.59 3.66 -3.99
CA ILE A 34 -6.02 4.99 -4.45
C ILE A 34 -4.82 5.90 -4.77
N ARG A 35 -3.75 5.81 -4.00
CA ARG A 35 -2.53 6.59 -4.21
C ARG A 35 -1.72 6.08 -5.39
N THR A 36 -1.52 4.78 -5.46
CA THR A 36 -0.67 4.15 -6.49
C THR A 36 -1.32 4.17 -7.88
N GLN A 37 -2.65 4.19 -8.01
CA GLN A 37 -3.35 4.38 -9.30
C GLN A 37 -2.95 5.67 -10.04
N LYS A 38 -2.41 6.66 -9.33
CA LYS A 38 -2.01 7.95 -9.89
C LYS A 38 -0.53 8.01 -10.30
N MET A 39 0.19 6.89 -10.18
CA MET A 39 1.60 6.83 -10.56
C MET A 39 1.82 7.06 -12.05
N PHE A 40 0.92 6.53 -12.88
CA PHE A 40 1.02 6.61 -14.33
C PHE A 40 -0.06 7.51 -14.90
N LYS A 41 0.27 8.17 -16.01
CA LYS A 41 -0.65 9.01 -16.78
C LYS A 41 -0.68 8.51 -18.20
N TYR A 42 -1.88 8.29 -18.71
CA TYR A 42 -2.11 7.89 -20.10
C TYR A 42 -2.63 9.08 -20.92
N SER A 43 -2.17 9.16 -22.17
CA SER A 43 -2.72 10.07 -23.18
C SER A 43 -3.44 9.26 -24.26
N ASP A 44 -4.49 9.83 -24.82
CA ASP A 44 -5.31 9.25 -25.90
C ASP A 44 -5.94 7.88 -25.57
N LEU A 45 -6.12 7.60 -24.27
CA LEU A 45 -6.80 6.39 -23.82
C LEU A 45 -8.30 6.46 -24.23
N PRO A 46 -8.87 5.39 -24.81
CA PRO A 46 -10.29 5.33 -25.15
C PRO A 46 -11.19 5.61 -23.94
N LYS A 47 -12.28 6.38 -24.16
CA LYS A 47 -13.22 6.71 -23.07
C LYS A 47 -13.86 5.50 -22.39
N THR A 48 -13.90 4.38 -23.08
CA THR A 48 -14.38 3.08 -22.58
C THR A 48 -13.41 2.39 -21.61
N ILE A 49 -12.18 2.90 -21.52
CA ILE A 49 -11.15 2.42 -20.61
C ILE A 49 -10.77 3.56 -19.64
N PRO A 50 -11.49 3.76 -18.53
CA PRO A 50 -11.06 4.74 -17.52
C PRO A 50 -9.70 4.36 -16.97
N GLN A 51 -8.78 5.32 -16.89
CA GLN A 51 -7.40 5.11 -16.44
C GLN A 51 -7.34 4.44 -15.07
N GLU A 52 -8.18 4.89 -14.14
CA GLU A 52 -8.22 4.35 -12.77
C GLU A 52 -8.62 2.87 -12.75
N GLN A 53 -9.51 2.46 -13.66
CA GLN A 53 -9.93 1.05 -13.77
C GLN A 53 -8.84 0.20 -14.41
N LEU A 54 -8.13 0.72 -15.41
CA LEU A 54 -6.99 0.03 -16.02
C LEU A 54 -5.88 -0.18 -14.98
N GLU A 55 -5.51 0.88 -14.26
CA GLU A 55 -4.48 0.80 -13.22
C GLU A 55 -4.88 -0.13 -12.07
N LEU A 56 -6.16 -0.12 -11.67
CA LEU A 56 -6.66 -1.06 -10.67
C LEU A 56 -6.52 -2.52 -11.13
N LEU A 57 -6.81 -2.83 -12.40
CA LEU A 57 -6.62 -4.16 -12.95
C LEU A 57 -5.15 -4.57 -12.93
N LEU A 58 -4.26 -3.69 -13.40
CA LEU A 58 -2.83 -3.94 -13.45
C LEU A 58 -2.24 -4.16 -12.06
N GLN A 59 -2.49 -3.26 -11.13
CA GLN A 59 -1.91 -3.32 -9.79
C GLN A 59 -2.49 -4.44 -8.94
N ARG A 60 -3.78 -4.73 -9.09
CA ARG A 60 -4.45 -5.76 -8.30
C ARG A 60 -4.23 -7.17 -8.83
N ASN A 61 -4.30 -7.34 -10.15
CA ASN A 61 -4.30 -8.66 -10.77
C ASN A 61 -3.00 -8.96 -11.54
N GLY A 62 -2.09 -7.99 -11.65
CA GLY A 62 -0.83 -8.12 -12.35
C GLY A 62 -0.92 -7.92 -13.87
N TYR A 63 -2.12 -7.88 -14.45
CA TYR A 63 -2.33 -7.68 -15.89
C TYR A 63 -3.75 -7.25 -16.23
N ALA A 64 -3.92 -6.73 -17.43
CA ALA A 64 -5.22 -6.43 -18.05
C ALA A 64 -5.26 -6.95 -19.49
N VAL A 65 -6.40 -7.50 -19.91
CA VAL A 65 -6.64 -7.95 -21.28
C VAL A 65 -7.40 -6.86 -22.02
N ILE A 66 -6.80 -6.33 -23.08
CA ILE A 66 -7.38 -5.30 -23.93
C ILE A 66 -7.92 -5.95 -25.19
N THR A 67 -9.20 -5.75 -25.49
CA THR A 67 -9.83 -6.29 -26.69
C THR A 67 -10.98 -5.41 -27.18
N LYS A 68 -11.35 -5.59 -28.43
CA LYS A 68 -12.44 -4.87 -29.07
C LYS A 68 -13.77 -5.63 -28.89
N VAL A 69 -14.77 -4.95 -28.34
CA VAL A 69 -16.13 -5.46 -28.19
C VAL A 69 -17.08 -4.46 -28.85
N ASN A 70 -17.89 -4.91 -29.80
CA ASN A 70 -18.83 -4.05 -30.55
C ASN A 70 -18.18 -2.81 -31.19
N GLY A 71 -16.92 -2.92 -31.60
CA GLY A 71 -16.19 -1.83 -32.25
C GLY A 71 -15.40 -0.92 -31.30
N GLU A 72 -15.59 -1.03 -29.98
CA GLU A 72 -14.91 -0.22 -28.95
C GLU A 72 -13.93 -1.06 -28.14
N LEU A 73 -12.84 -0.43 -27.68
CA LEU A 73 -11.83 -1.07 -26.85
C LEU A 73 -12.25 -1.08 -25.37
N TYR A 74 -11.99 -2.19 -24.71
CA TYR A 74 -12.21 -2.34 -23.27
C TYR A 74 -11.03 -3.05 -22.61
N ALA A 75 -10.84 -2.75 -21.34
CA ALA A 75 -9.88 -3.45 -20.46
C ALA A 75 -10.64 -4.40 -19.54
N PHE A 76 -10.22 -5.65 -19.51
CA PHE A 76 -10.84 -6.71 -18.71
C PHE A 76 -9.82 -7.42 -17.83
N TYR A 77 -10.31 -7.97 -16.73
CA TYR A 77 -9.66 -9.11 -16.11
C TYR A 77 -10.14 -10.39 -16.81
N GLY A 78 -9.22 -11.32 -17.11
CA GLY A 78 -9.54 -12.57 -17.77
C GLY A 78 -8.60 -13.67 -17.33
N GLY A 79 -8.90 -14.91 -17.67
CA GLY A 79 -7.99 -16.04 -17.48
C GLY A 79 -6.92 -16.06 -18.57
N LEU A 80 -5.67 -16.35 -18.20
CA LEU A 80 -4.58 -16.62 -19.13
C LEU A 80 -4.29 -18.10 -19.17
N GLY A 81 -4.01 -18.64 -20.36
CA GLY A 81 -3.75 -20.07 -20.57
C GLY A 81 -3.34 -20.37 -22.00
N GLY A 82 -3.75 -21.55 -22.52
CA GLY A 82 -3.34 -22.06 -23.82
C GLY A 82 -2.06 -22.92 -23.74
N GLU A 83 -1.59 -23.42 -24.87
CA GLU A 83 -0.26 -24.03 -24.93
C GLU A 83 0.79 -22.93 -24.72
N PRO A 84 1.71 -23.10 -23.74
CA PRO A 84 2.70 -22.07 -23.47
C PRO A 84 3.68 -21.90 -24.65
N ASN A 85 4.20 -20.70 -24.83
CA ASN A 85 5.27 -20.47 -25.79
C ASN A 85 6.63 -20.99 -25.25
N GLU A 86 7.71 -20.73 -25.99
CA GLU A 86 9.07 -21.16 -25.68
C GLU A 86 9.58 -20.68 -24.32
N TYR A 87 8.99 -19.60 -23.77
CA TYR A 87 9.29 -19.00 -22.48
C TYR A 87 8.24 -19.31 -21.41
N TYR A 88 7.39 -20.31 -21.64
CA TYR A 88 6.30 -20.70 -20.74
C TYR A 88 5.24 -19.61 -20.50
N LEU A 89 5.17 -18.63 -21.39
CA LEU A 89 4.15 -17.57 -21.30
C LEU A 89 2.83 -18.04 -21.93
N PRO A 90 1.68 -17.57 -21.42
CA PRO A 90 0.36 -17.92 -21.94
C PRO A 90 0.16 -17.35 -23.34
N THR A 91 -0.54 -18.13 -24.18
CA THR A 91 -0.82 -17.76 -25.58
C THR A 91 -2.30 -17.42 -25.82
N ILE A 92 -3.18 -17.73 -24.87
CA ILE A 92 -4.62 -17.49 -24.96
C ILE A 92 -5.09 -16.69 -23.73
N ALA A 93 -5.92 -15.70 -23.97
CA ALA A 93 -6.66 -14.98 -22.94
C ALA A 93 -8.15 -15.26 -23.08
N THR A 94 -8.82 -15.60 -21.97
CA THR A 94 -10.26 -15.84 -21.93
C THR A 94 -10.92 -14.77 -21.08
N VAL A 95 -11.84 -14.02 -21.67
CA VAL A 95 -12.59 -12.94 -21.04
C VAL A 95 -14.07 -13.24 -21.05
N ALA A 96 -14.74 -13.00 -19.92
CA ALA A 96 -16.19 -13.06 -19.82
C ALA A 96 -16.71 -11.80 -19.13
N ASN A 97 -17.57 -11.05 -19.80
CA ASN A 97 -18.25 -9.87 -19.25
C ASN A 97 -19.76 -9.97 -19.51
N PRO A 98 -20.57 -10.30 -18.48
CA PRO A 98 -22.02 -10.44 -18.65
C PRO A 98 -22.73 -9.14 -19.04
N ALA A 99 -22.23 -7.97 -18.60
CA ALA A 99 -22.84 -6.69 -18.91
C ALA A 99 -22.75 -6.35 -20.42
N LEU A 100 -21.67 -6.76 -21.07
CA LEU A 100 -21.47 -6.62 -22.51
C LEU A 100 -21.94 -7.84 -23.30
N LYS A 101 -22.48 -8.88 -22.62
CA LYS A 101 -22.83 -10.17 -23.21
C LYS A 101 -21.66 -10.77 -24.03
N PHE A 102 -20.44 -10.56 -23.53
CA PHE A 102 -19.22 -10.96 -24.19
C PHE A 102 -18.56 -12.11 -23.42
N SER A 103 -18.25 -13.20 -24.13
CA SER A 103 -17.46 -14.30 -23.60
C SER A 103 -16.67 -14.92 -24.74
N LYS A 104 -15.33 -14.81 -24.69
CA LYS A 104 -14.46 -15.28 -25.78
C LYS A 104 -13.08 -15.66 -25.27
N SER A 105 -12.53 -16.77 -25.82
CA SER A 105 -11.10 -17.07 -25.76
C SER A 105 -10.42 -16.51 -27.01
N MET A 106 -9.31 -15.81 -26.81
CA MET A 106 -8.62 -15.03 -27.84
C MET A 106 -7.13 -15.31 -27.83
N VAL A 107 -6.53 -15.34 -29.01
CA VAL A 107 -5.07 -15.50 -29.15
C VAL A 107 -4.40 -14.16 -28.81
N ILE A 108 -3.48 -14.21 -27.84
CA ILE A 108 -2.71 -13.03 -27.41
C ILE A 108 -1.85 -12.52 -28.57
N ASP A 109 -1.72 -11.20 -28.67
CA ASP A 109 -1.00 -10.45 -29.71
C ASP A 109 -1.57 -10.61 -31.14
N LYS A 110 -2.75 -11.27 -31.28
CA LYS A 110 -3.48 -11.36 -32.56
C LYS A 110 -4.92 -10.88 -32.47
N GLU A 111 -5.64 -11.27 -31.43
CA GLU A 111 -7.05 -10.90 -31.22
C GLU A 111 -7.23 -10.02 -29.98
N CYS A 112 -6.28 -10.06 -29.04
CA CYS A 112 -6.25 -9.22 -27.85
C CYS A 112 -4.81 -8.92 -27.47
N VAL A 113 -4.62 -7.90 -26.65
CA VAL A 113 -3.34 -7.54 -26.05
C VAL A 113 -3.42 -7.71 -24.54
N VAL A 114 -2.38 -8.28 -23.95
CA VAL A 114 -2.22 -8.34 -22.49
C VAL A 114 -1.20 -7.29 -22.07
N ILE A 115 -1.67 -6.26 -21.35
CA ILE A 115 -0.79 -5.33 -20.64
C ILE A 115 -0.43 -5.99 -19.32
N LYS A 116 0.84 -5.98 -18.96
CA LYS A 116 1.34 -6.49 -17.69
C LYS A 116 1.66 -5.35 -16.73
N ASN A 117 1.55 -5.61 -15.44
CA ASN A 117 2.09 -4.72 -14.41
C ASN A 117 3.61 -4.90 -14.26
N ASP A 118 4.05 -6.14 -14.33
CA ASP A 118 5.43 -6.58 -14.17
C ASP A 118 5.64 -7.90 -14.96
N VAL A 119 6.90 -8.29 -15.16
CA VAL A 119 7.26 -9.51 -15.91
C VAL A 119 6.62 -10.77 -15.32
N MET A 120 6.41 -10.80 -14.00
CA MET A 120 5.88 -11.99 -13.29
C MET A 120 4.36 -12.02 -13.19
N PHE A 121 3.63 -11.02 -13.73
CA PHE A 121 2.17 -10.88 -13.59
C PHE A 121 1.70 -10.81 -12.13
N MET A 122 2.55 -10.34 -11.23
CA MET A 122 2.30 -10.39 -9.80
C MET A 122 1.42 -9.21 -9.33
N GLY A 123 1.60 -8.04 -9.94
CA GLY A 123 0.96 -6.81 -9.48
C GLY A 123 1.55 -6.28 -8.16
N LEU A 124 0.87 -5.29 -7.57
CA LEU A 124 1.30 -4.69 -6.31
C LEU A 124 0.63 -5.28 -5.06
N MET A 125 -0.37 -6.15 -5.23
CA MET A 125 -1.12 -6.65 -4.07
C MET A 125 -0.27 -7.32 -3.00
N PRO A 126 0.71 -8.19 -3.31
CA PRO A 126 1.53 -8.80 -2.27
C PRO A 126 2.31 -7.79 -1.43
N LEU A 127 2.84 -6.74 -2.06
CA LEU A 127 3.53 -5.64 -1.38
C LEU A 127 2.56 -4.78 -0.56
N ILE A 128 1.41 -4.44 -1.13
CA ILE A 128 0.36 -3.65 -0.47
C ILE A 128 -0.21 -4.39 0.73
N GLU A 129 -0.54 -5.67 0.61
CA GLU A 129 -1.10 -6.50 1.70
C GLU A 129 -0.11 -6.63 2.85
N SER A 130 1.16 -6.92 2.56
CA SER A 130 2.21 -7.01 3.57
C SER A 130 2.39 -5.69 4.33
N THR A 131 2.44 -4.58 3.62
CA THR A 131 2.57 -3.24 4.21
C THR A 131 1.35 -2.86 5.03
N SER A 132 0.15 -3.12 4.49
CA SER A 132 -1.13 -2.82 5.15
C SER A 132 -1.30 -3.62 6.44
N TYR A 133 -0.87 -4.87 6.46
CA TYR A 133 -0.86 -5.70 7.66
C TYR A 133 0.01 -5.09 8.76
N LEU A 134 1.24 -4.68 8.43
CA LEU A 134 2.16 -4.06 9.38
C LEU A 134 1.63 -2.72 9.91
N LEU A 135 1.04 -1.89 9.05
CA LEU A 135 0.43 -0.61 9.46
C LEU A 135 -0.78 -0.83 10.38
N ALA A 136 -1.62 -1.81 10.07
CA ALA A 136 -2.77 -2.17 10.90
C ALA A 136 -2.33 -2.68 12.29
N GLN A 137 -1.28 -3.50 12.36
CA GLN A 137 -0.69 -3.96 13.62
C GLN A 137 -0.10 -2.80 14.43
N ALA A 138 0.58 -1.86 13.76
CA ALA A 138 1.12 -0.67 14.41
C ALA A 138 0.01 0.21 15.02
N ASP A 139 -1.14 0.38 14.34
CA ASP A 139 -2.29 1.14 14.88
C ASP A 139 -2.92 0.45 16.09
N ILE A 140 -3.05 -0.86 16.05
CA ILE A 140 -3.54 -1.64 17.19
C ILE A 140 -2.58 -1.48 18.38
N SER A 141 -1.28 -1.63 18.13
CA SER A 141 -0.25 -1.47 19.15
C SER A 141 -0.24 -0.06 19.74
N PHE A 142 -0.40 0.96 18.88
CA PHE A 142 -0.51 2.36 19.30
C PHE A 142 -1.75 2.60 20.17
N LYS A 143 -2.91 2.04 19.78
CA LYS A 143 -4.12 2.09 20.61
C LYS A 143 -3.87 1.51 22.01
N TYR A 144 -3.22 0.35 22.10
CA TYR A 144 -2.91 -0.27 23.37
C TYR A 144 -1.88 0.52 24.17
N ALA A 145 -0.86 1.10 23.52
CA ALA A 145 0.11 1.98 24.19
C ALA A 145 -0.58 3.19 24.81
N LEU A 146 -1.53 3.82 24.08
CA LEU A 146 -2.33 4.92 24.60
C LEU A 146 -3.24 4.53 25.77
N ILE A 147 -3.85 3.34 25.74
CA ILE A 147 -4.66 2.83 26.85
C ILE A 147 -3.77 2.54 28.06
N ASN A 148 -2.67 1.84 27.85
CA ASN A 148 -1.72 1.50 28.94
C ASN A 148 -1.10 2.76 29.55
N GLY A 149 -0.80 3.79 28.76
CA GLY A 149 -0.32 5.08 29.26
C GLY A 149 -1.32 5.81 30.19
N ARG A 150 -2.61 5.44 30.12
CA ARG A 150 -3.66 5.95 31.04
C ARG A 150 -3.77 5.10 32.32
N MET A 151 -3.35 3.82 32.27
CA MET A 151 -3.40 2.91 33.40
C MET A 151 -2.13 3.06 34.25
N LYS A 152 -2.24 3.67 35.41
CA LYS A 152 -1.10 3.85 36.34
C LYS A 152 -0.92 2.70 37.32
N ALA A 153 -1.93 1.83 37.48
CA ALA A 153 -1.91 0.75 38.43
C ALA A 153 -2.84 -0.39 38.04
N ILE A 154 -2.51 -1.60 38.49
CA ILE A 154 -3.40 -2.75 38.45
C ILE A 154 -4.09 -2.83 39.85
N VAL A 155 -5.40 -2.90 39.80
CA VAL A 155 -6.22 -3.00 41.04
C VAL A 155 -6.81 -4.39 41.11
N THR A 156 -6.62 -5.09 42.20
CA THR A 156 -7.25 -6.38 42.47
C THR A 156 -8.45 -6.18 43.40
N ALA A 157 -9.57 -6.77 43.02
CA ALA A 157 -10.82 -6.68 43.78
C ALA A 157 -11.04 -7.95 44.60
N PRO A 158 -11.54 -7.84 45.84
CA PRO A 158 -11.79 -8.98 46.71
C PRO A 158 -13.07 -9.75 46.37
N ASN A 159 -13.99 -9.14 45.64
CA ASN A 159 -15.27 -9.76 45.30
C ASN A 159 -15.74 -9.36 43.87
N ASP A 160 -16.79 -10.05 43.37
CA ASP A 160 -17.32 -9.87 42.02
C ASP A 160 -18.03 -8.52 41.82
N GLU A 161 -18.62 -7.93 42.87
CA GLU A 161 -19.29 -6.62 42.79
C GLU A 161 -18.27 -5.48 42.58
N THR A 162 -17.17 -5.52 43.35
CA THR A 162 -16.05 -4.58 43.17
C THR A 162 -15.38 -4.75 41.81
N LYS A 163 -15.26 -5.99 41.34
CA LYS A 163 -14.72 -6.29 40.02
C LYS A 163 -15.61 -5.69 38.92
N ALA A 164 -16.94 -5.81 39.01
CA ALA A 164 -17.85 -5.23 38.02
C ALA A 164 -17.75 -3.69 37.97
N SER A 165 -17.57 -3.05 39.13
CA SER A 165 -17.36 -1.60 39.23
C SER A 165 -16.05 -1.16 38.61
N LEU A 166 -14.97 -1.93 38.79
CA LEU A 166 -13.68 -1.70 38.16
C LEU A 166 -13.75 -1.90 36.63
N ASP A 167 -14.45 -2.92 36.16
CA ASP A 167 -14.66 -3.15 34.72
C ASP A 167 -15.39 -1.98 34.04
N GLU A 168 -16.40 -1.41 34.69
CA GLU A 168 -17.06 -0.21 34.18
C GLU A 168 -16.15 1.02 34.18
N MET A 169 -15.32 1.16 35.22
CA MET A 169 -14.30 2.21 35.28
C MET A 169 -13.28 2.08 34.13
N PHE A 170 -12.78 0.90 33.84
CA PHE A 170 -11.88 0.66 32.71
C PHE A 170 -12.53 0.97 31.37
N LYS A 171 -13.81 0.59 31.17
CA LYS A 171 -14.56 0.96 29.97
C LYS A 171 -14.70 2.47 29.79
N GLN A 172 -14.87 3.22 30.88
CA GLN A 172 -14.92 4.69 30.82
C GLN A 172 -13.55 5.31 30.47
N ILE A 173 -12.46 4.75 31.00
CA ILE A 173 -11.08 5.14 30.61
C ILE A 173 -10.86 4.87 29.13
N GLU A 174 -11.27 3.72 28.62
CA GLU A 174 -11.15 3.35 27.22
C GLU A 174 -11.91 4.33 26.31
N LYS A 175 -13.08 4.79 26.74
CA LYS A 175 -13.86 5.82 26.04
C LYS A 175 -13.29 7.24 26.13
N GLY A 176 -12.18 7.43 26.85
CA GLY A 176 -11.52 8.73 26.98
C GLY A 176 -12.15 9.67 28.01
N SER A 177 -13.03 9.18 28.88
CA SER A 177 -13.60 9.97 29.96
C SER A 177 -12.54 10.27 31.01
N SER A 178 -12.51 11.54 31.49
CA SER A 178 -11.66 11.90 32.63
C SER A 178 -12.28 11.37 33.92
N LEU A 179 -11.55 10.52 34.64
CA LEU A 179 -12.01 9.92 35.89
C LEU A 179 -11.85 10.90 37.06
N LYS A 180 -12.98 11.29 37.64
CA LYS A 180 -13.01 11.65 39.05
C LYS A 180 -13.41 10.38 39.82
N VAL A 181 -12.44 9.68 40.35
CA VAL A 181 -12.70 8.51 41.21
C VAL A 181 -12.96 9.02 42.62
N VAL A 182 -14.19 8.92 43.07
CA VAL A 182 -14.53 9.02 44.50
C VAL A 182 -14.47 7.60 45.03
N VAL A 183 -13.49 7.30 45.82
CA VAL A 183 -13.31 5.95 46.43
C VAL A 183 -13.68 6.06 47.90
N ASP A 184 -14.49 5.11 48.38
CA ASP A 184 -14.79 4.95 49.81
C ASP A 184 -13.54 4.43 50.53
N ASP A 185 -13.24 4.95 51.74
CA ASP A 185 -12.06 4.60 52.49
C ASP A 185 -11.99 3.08 52.84
N ASP A 186 -13.13 2.45 53.03
CA ASP A 186 -13.21 0.98 53.27
C ASP A 186 -12.82 0.19 52.02
N LEU A 187 -13.14 0.67 50.86
CA LEU A 187 -12.75 0.05 49.57
C LEU A 187 -11.26 0.15 49.30
N MET A 188 -10.61 1.25 49.72
CA MET A 188 -9.15 1.44 49.55
C MET A 188 -8.31 0.46 50.38
N ASN A 189 -8.80 0.05 51.54
CA ASN A 189 -8.08 -0.91 52.41
C ASN A 189 -8.16 -2.35 51.88
N GLU A 190 -9.16 -2.69 51.07
CA GLU A 190 -9.36 -3.98 50.45
C GLU A 190 -8.72 -4.14 49.08
N LEU A 191 -8.42 -3.03 48.41
CA LEU A 191 -7.83 -3.03 47.06
C LEU A 191 -6.29 -3.10 47.14
N LYS A 192 -5.71 -4.14 46.57
CA LYS A 192 -4.25 -4.16 46.34
C LYS A 192 -3.93 -3.46 45.02
N VAL A 193 -3.31 -2.31 45.13
CA VAL A 193 -2.85 -1.51 44.00
C VAL A 193 -1.39 -1.86 43.70
N SER A 194 -1.15 -2.47 42.55
CA SER A 194 0.22 -2.71 42.07
C SER A 194 0.53 -1.70 40.97
N PRO A 195 1.60 -0.89 41.08
CA PRO A 195 1.97 0.04 40.03
C PRO A 195 2.25 -0.72 38.74
N TYR A 196 1.62 -0.33 37.68
CA TYR A 196 1.88 -0.86 36.33
C TYR A 196 2.99 -0.04 35.69
N GLY A 197 4.10 -0.69 35.35
CA GLY A 197 5.18 -0.03 34.63
C GLY A 197 4.71 0.30 33.20
N SER A 198 4.39 1.54 32.92
CA SER A 198 4.11 1.99 31.56
C SER A 198 5.41 2.05 30.78
N ASN A 199 5.65 1.11 29.88
CA ASN A 199 6.58 1.34 28.79
C ASN A 199 5.90 2.32 27.81
N ASP A 200 6.37 3.54 27.79
CA ASP A 200 5.88 4.59 26.88
C ASP A 200 6.51 4.41 25.50
N ASN A 201 6.07 3.38 24.79
CA ASN A 201 6.55 3.06 23.43
C ASN A 201 5.76 3.79 22.34
N GLY A 202 4.96 4.81 22.70
CA GLY A 202 4.11 5.53 21.73
C GLY A 202 4.92 6.20 20.62
N ILE A 203 6.05 6.81 20.95
CA ILE A 203 6.94 7.47 19.97
C ILE A 203 7.57 6.44 19.04
N ASP A 204 8.07 5.33 19.58
CA ASP A 204 8.69 4.26 18.79
C ASP A 204 7.71 3.65 17.79
N ILE A 205 6.41 3.56 18.12
CA ILE A 205 5.37 3.05 17.21
C ILE A 205 5.11 4.05 16.07
N ILE A 206 5.15 5.36 16.33
CA ILE A 206 5.00 6.39 15.31
C ILE A 206 6.19 6.33 14.33
N GLU A 207 7.40 6.22 14.84
CA GLU A 207 8.62 6.05 14.02
C GLU A 207 8.55 4.76 13.19
N LEU A 208 8.09 3.66 13.79
CA LEU A 208 7.86 2.39 13.09
C LEU A 208 6.86 2.54 11.93
N LYS A 209 5.75 3.24 12.13
CA LYS A 209 4.78 3.51 11.05
C LYS A 209 5.40 4.31 9.90
N GLN A 210 6.19 5.32 10.21
CA GLN A 210 6.92 6.11 9.21
C GLN A 210 7.91 5.23 8.44
N TYR A 211 8.65 4.37 9.15
CA TYR A 211 9.56 3.41 8.53
C TYR A 211 8.84 2.44 7.59
N ILE A 212 7.68 1.89 7.99
CA ILE A 212 6.89 0.97 7.16
C ILE A 212 6.44 1.67 5.86
N ILE A 213 5.94 2.91 5.97
CA ILE A 213 5.52 3.70 4.82
C ILE A 213 6.73 4.01 3.92
N GLY A 214 7.83 4.44 4.51
CA GLY A 214 9.07 4.72 3.79
C GLY A 214 9.60 3.50 3.04
N SER A 215 9.64 2.35 3.71
CA SER A 215 10.04 1.06 3.11
C SER A 215 9.14 0.65 1.93
N PHE A 216 7.83 0.95 1.98
CA PHE A 216 6.94 0.70 0.85
C PHE A 216 7.35 1.51 -0.38
N TYR A 217 7.55 2.82 -0.21
CA TYR A 217 7.96 3.68 -1.33
C TYR A 217 9.36 3.34 -1.84
N GLN A 218 10.30 3.01 -0.96
CA GLN A 218 11.63 2.57 -1.34
C GLN A 218 11.61 1.29 -2.18
N LYS A 219 10.76 0.33 -1.84
CA LYS A 219 10.57 -0.89 -2.65
C LYS A 219 9.95 -0.61 -4.02
N LEU A 220 9.21 0.47 -4.18
CA LEU A 220 8.75 0.96 -5.48
C LEU A 220 9.86 1.67 -6.28
N GLY A 221 10.97 2.01 -5.65
CA GLY A 221 12.06 2.78 -6.25
C GLY A 221 11.92 4.29 -6.07
N ILE A 222 11.24 4.72 -5.00
CA ILE A 222 11.08 6.13 -4.64
C ILE A 222 11.75 6.34 -3.30
N GLN A 223 12.77 7.20 -3.26
CA GLN A 223 13.39 7.55 -1.99
C GLN A 223 12.37 8.31 -1.15
N SER A 224 12.06 7.78 0.00
CA SER A 224 11.34 8.49 1.03
C SER A 224 12.36 8.98 2.05
N ASN A 225 12.64 10.28 2.07
CA ASN A 225 13.49 10.92 3.08
C ASN A 225 12.84 10.87 4.48
N PHE A 226 12.62 9.68 4.99
CA PHE A 226 12.33 9.48 6.41
C PHE A 226 13.66 9.48 7.17
N ASN A 227 14.25 10.67 7.34
CA ASN A 227 15.36 10.86 8.24
C ASN A 227 14.90 10.50 9.65
N MET A 228 15.16 9.28 10.07
CA MET A 228 15.34 9.00 11.48
C MET A 228 16.56 9.78 11.94
N LYS A 229 16.34 10.98 12.47
CA LYS A 229 17.39 11.84 13.02
C LYS A 229 18.02 11.22 14.27
N ARG A 230 18.68 10.08 14.15
CA ARG A 230 19.47 9.55 15.26
C ARG A 230 20.97 9.56 15.00
N GLU A 231 21.42 9.57 13.76
CA GLU A 231 22.84 9.80 13.40
C GLU A 231 22.92 10.29 11.96
N ALA A 232 23.86 11.15 11.66
CA ALA A 232 24.22 11.48 10.29
C ALA A 232 24.77 10.18 9.65
N LEU A 233 23.93 9.47 8.89
CA LEU A 233 24.40 8.41 8.02
C LEU A 233 25.42 9.02 7.08
N ASN A 234 26.61 8.44 7.03
CA ASN A 234 27.61 8.83 6.06
C ASN A 234 27.00 8.68 4.65
N SER A 235 27.14 9.72 3.85
CA SER A 235 26.68 9.77 2.44
C SER A 235 27.10 8.53 1.62
N ALA A 236 28.22 7.90 1.98
CA ALA A 236 28.70 6.67 1.37
C ALA A 236 27.82 5.42 1.67
N GLU A 237 27.16 5.34 2.84
CA GLU A 237 26.23 4.24 3.17
C GLU A 237 24.87 4.43 2.50
N SER A 238 24.46 5.67 2.26
CA SER A 238 23.26 5.98 1.48
C SER A 238 23.44 5.59 0.01
N ALA A 239 24.54 5.94 -0.59
CA ALA A 239 24.87 5.62 -1.99
C ALA A 239 24.99 4.11 -2.25
N LEU A 240 25.51 3.33 -1.29
CA LEU A 240 25.60 1.86 -1.40
C LEU A 240 24.23 1.16 -1.39
N ASN A 241 23.20 1.80 -0.84
CA ASN A 241 21.81 1.30 -0.88
C ASN A 241 21.10 1.63 -2.19
N ASP A 242 21.51 2.67 -2.90
CA ASP A 242 20.84 3.17 -4.10
C ASP A 242 21.22 2.36 -5.36
N ASP A 243 22.42 1.78 -5.40
CA ASP A 243 22.93 0.98 -6.54
C ASP A 243 22.37 -0.45 -6.64
N ILE A 244 21.60 -0.93 -5.66
CA ILE A 244 21.24 -2.34 -5.55
C ILE A 244 19.86 -2.68 -6.14
N LEU A 245 19.01 -1.71 -6.41
CA LEU A 245 17.63 -2.00 -6.80
C LEU A 245 17.25 -1.33 -8.12
N TYR A 246 17.09 -2.13 -9.17
CA TYR A 246 16.32 -1.72 -10.35
C TYR A 246 14.92 -1.31 -9.87
N PRO A 247 14.51 -0.05 -10.02
CA PRO A 247 13.27 0.41 -9.43
C PRO A 247 12.08 -0.33 -10.01
N LEU A 248 11.25 -0.91 -9.16
CA LEU A 248 10.05 -1.65 -9.60
C LEU A 248 9.14 -0.77 -10.47
N ILE A 249 9.09 0.53 -10.19
CA ILE A 249 8.29 1.50 -10.95
C ILE A 249 8.73 1.63 -12.41
N ASP A 250 10.03 1.42 -12.70
CA ASP A 250 10.56 1.46 -14.06
C ASP A 250 10.14 0.26 -14.87
N GLU A 251 10.26 -0.92 -14.27
CA GLU A 251 9.75 -2.15 -14.87
C GLU A 251 8.25 -2.04 -15.15
N MET A 252 7.51 -1.50 -14.18
CA MET A 252 6.08 -1.27 -14.34
C MET A 252 5.77 -0.30 -15.50
N LEU A 253 6.55 0.76 -15.66
CA LEU A 253 6.41 1.69 -16.77
C LEU A 253 6.76 1.03 -18.11
N GLU A 254 7.88 0.31 -18.16
CA GLU A 254 8.35 -0.39 -19.36
C GLU A 254 7.32 -1.43 -19.85
N GLU A 255 6.77 -2.26 -18.96
CA GLU A 255 5.75 -3.24 -19.32
C GLU A 255 4.44 -2.59 -19.80
N ARG A 256 4.07 -1.42 -19.24
CA ARG A 256 2.94 -0.63 -19.76
C ARG A 256 3.22 -0.07 -21.15
N GLN A 257 4.42 0.45 -21.38
CA GLN A 257 4.82 0.99 -22.69
C GLN A 257 4.81 -0.11 -23.76
N LYS A 258 5.38 -1.28 -23.48
CA LYS A 258 5.32 -2.45 -24.37
C LYS A 258 3.89 -2.88 -24.67
N GLY A 259 3.02 -2.89 -23.65
CA GLY A 259 1.61 -3.23 -23.82
C GLY A 259 0.85 -2.22 -24.67
N VAL A 260 1.08 -0.93 -24.44
CA VAL A 260 0.47 0.18 -25.20
C VAL A 260 0.95 0.17 -26.64
N GLU A 261 2.22 -0.08 -26.91
CA GLU A 261 2.77 -0.21 -28.25
C GLU A 261 2.06 -1.31 -29.04
N LYS A 262 1.89 -2.50 -28.46
CA LYS A 262 1.12 -3.59 -29.08
C LYS A 262 -0.34 -3.24 -29.33
N ILE A 263 -0.97 -2.46 -28.44
CA ILE A 263 -2.35 -1.99 -28.63
C ILE A 263 -2.41 -1.07 -29.84
N ASN A 264 -1.47 -0.13 -29.94
CA ASN A 264 -1.38 0.82 -31.04
C ASN A 264 -1.19 0.10 -32.37
N GLU A 265 -0.32 -0.92 -32.43
CA GLU A 265 -0.10 -1.74 -33.61
C GLU A 265 -1.34 -2.54 -34.00
N LEU A 266 -1.98 -3.22 -33.03
CA LEU A 266 -3.10 -4.13 -33.34
C LEU A 266 -4.39 -3.39 -33.67
N TYR A 267 -4.64 -2.24 -33.03
CA TYR A 267 -5.92 -1.54 -33.12
C TYR A 267 -5.85 -0.18 -33.81
N GLY A 268 -4.64 0.29 -34.19
CA GLY A 268 -4.44 1.56 -34.87
C GLY A 268 -4.74 2.78 -33.96
N THR A 269 -4.40 2.68 -32.70
CA THR A 269 -4.53 3.76 -31.71
C THR A 269 -3.22 4.54 -31.57
N ASN A 270 -3.22 5.62 -30.79
CA ASN A 270 -2.02 6.41 -30.49
C ASN A 270 -1.90 6.67 -28.98
N ILE A 271 -2.15 5.64 -28.20
CA ILE A 271 -2.06 5.70 -26.72
C ILE A 271 -0.60 5.85 -26.33
N SER A 272 -0.34 6.63 -25.28
CA SER A 272 0.98 6.71 -24.64
C SER A 272 0.83 6.68 -23.14
N VAL A 273 1.88 6.26 -22.42
CA VAL A 273 1.93 6.18 -20.97
C VAL A 273 3.25 6.75 -20.45
N GLU A 274 3.18 7.54 -19.40
CA GLU A 274 4.31 8.15 -18.72
C GLU A 274 4.11 8.13 -17.20
N LEU A 275 5.18 8.35 -16.44
CA LEU A 275 5.05 8.65 -15.01
C LEU A 275 4.33 9.98 -14.82
N SER A 276 3.43 10.05 -13.86
CA SER A 276 2.73 11.30 -13.55
C SER A 276 3.72 12.35 -13.01
N SER A 277 3.42 13.63 -13.22
CA SER A 277 4.33 14.74 -12.92
C SER A 277 4.85 14.78 -11.47
N VAL A 278 4.04 14.37 -10.51
CA VAL A 278 4.44 14.34 -9.08
C VAL A 278 5.50 13.26 -8.84
N TRP A 279 5.29 12.08 -9.39
CA TRP A 279 6.20 10.95 -9.26
C TRP A 279 7.49 11.18 -10.07
N LYS A 280 7.38 11.81 -11.22
CA LYS A 280 8.51 12.24 -12.03
C LYS A 280 9.36 13.29 -11.33
N GLN A 281 8.75 14.29 -10.70
CA GLN A 281 9.48 15.32 -9.94
C GLN A 281 10.24 14.75 -8.75
N LEU A 282 9.64 13.81 -8.02
CA LEU A 282 10.33 13.12 -6.92
C LEU A 282 11.58 12.41 -7.42
N ARG A 283 11.49 11.77 -8.57
CA ARG A 283 12.60 11.05 -9.20
C ARG A 283 13.68 11.98 -9.77
N ASP A 284 13.27 13.03 -10.51
CA ASP A 284 14.21 14.01 -11.07
C ASP A 284 15.01 14.74 -9.97
N GLN A 285 14.42 14.93 -8.77
CA GLN A 285 15.11 15.47 -7.60
C GLN A 285 16.17 14.51 -7.07
N GLU A 286 15.93 13.21 -7.12
CA GLU A 286 16.89 12.18 -6.72
C GLU A 286 18.08 12.13 -7.66
N GLU A 287 17.86 12.08 -8.98
CA GLU A 287 18.93 12.09 -9.97
C GLU A 287 19.82 13.35 -9.87
N GLN A 288 19.21 14.50 -9.52
CA GLN A 288 19.96 15.74 -9.32
C GLN A 288 20.75 15.73 -8.01
N ALA A 289 20.23 15.12 -6.94
CA ALA A 289 20.93 15.00 -5.67
C ALA A 289 22.16 14.10 -5.81
N VAL A 290 22.01 12.91 -6.43
CA VAL A 290 23.12 11.98 -6.71
C VAL A 290 24.20 12.61 -7.59
N ASN A 291 23.81 13.29 -8.68
CA ASN A 291 24.75 13.97 -9.57
C ASN A 291 25.50 15.14 -8.92
N ASN A 292 24.91 15.77 -7.90
CA ASN A 292 25.59 16.85 -7.17
C ASN A 292 26.58 16.30 -6.13
N GLU A 293 26.23 15.21 -5.45
CA GLU A 293 27.14 14.52 -4.52
C GLU A 293 28.37 13.94 -5.25
N ASP A 294 28.20 13.34 -6.43
CA ASP A 294 29.30 12.85 -7.26
C ASP A 294 30.25 13.97 -7.72
N LYS A 295 29.71 15.17 -7.94
CA LYS A 295 30.53 16.35 -8.30
C LYS A 295 31.28 16.94 -7.11
N GLU A 296 30.72 16.89 -5.91
CA GLU A 296 31.40 17.33 -4.69
C GLU A 296 32.49 16.33 -4.29
N ASN A 297 32.22 15.03 -4.32
CA ASN A 297 33.21 14.00 -4.01
C ASN A 297 34.44 14.04 -4.98
N LYS A 298 34.20 14.26 -6.28
CA LYS A 298 35.29 14.44 -7.25
C LYS A 298 36.09 15.72 -7.05
N LYS A 299 35.53 16.77 -6.46
CA LYS A 299 36.28 17.99 -6.13
C LYS A 299 37.17 17.80 -4.91
N ASP A 300 36.70 17.03 -3.93
CA ASP A 300 37.45 16.76 -2.71
C ASP A 300 38.63 15.81 -2.96
N GLU A 301 38.47 14.83 -3.87
CA GLU A 301 39.60 13.98 -4.31
C GLU A 301 40.70 14.79 -5.03
N VAL A 302 40.34 15.77 -5.86
CA VAL A 302 41.31 16.62 -6.58
C VAL A 302 42.05 17.60 -5.65
N ILE A 303 41.46 17.91 -4.48
CA ILE A 303 42.08 18.81 -3.48
C ILE A 303 43.06 18.04 -2.59
N GLN A 304 42.90 16.72 -2.41
CA GLN A 304 43.81 15.89 -1.60
C GLN A 304 45.10 15.46 -2.36
N ASP A 305 45.09 15.53 -3.69
CA ASP A 305 46.28 15.17 -4.54
C ASP A 305 47.17 16.36 -4.92
N ASN A 306 46.97 17.56 -4.39
CA ASN A 306 47.82 18.74 -4.53
C ASN A 306 48.34 19.19 -3.15
#